data_7eb52d1ecbac2c6c77cc1ea6505957c4
#
_entry.id   7eb52d1ecbac2c6c77cc1ea6505957c4
#
_cell.length_a   1.000
_cell.length_b   1.000
_cell.length_c   1.000
_cell.angle_alpha   90.00
_cell.angle_beta   90.00
_cell.angle_gamma   90.00
#
_symmetry.space_group_name_H-M   'P 1'
#
loop_
_entity.id
_entity.type
_entity.pdbx_description
1 polymer ?
#
loop_
_entity_poly.entity_id
_entity_poly.type
_entity_poly.pdbx_seq_one_letter_code
_entity_poly.pdbx_strand_id
1 'polypeptide(L)'
;MPRTVTASLPPIELAARQEYEYYGSTLTTNTALKITVIILAAVIGIMAWALARATNAATHVKPLVIRVNDVGRADALAYHDFVYRPQAPEIRYFLTQFVVGYYSRNHKTVAQQYVNSLYFLDRALFSAIDARDRRSQWLPKFLASDDDDVDVTVSNVVVEELQTEPYRARVEFNKIFSNSSGAETRRERWTAEFLFRFNPDVPNNLILHNPLGLAITYFRDDQAFN
;
A
#
# COMPACT_ATOMS: atom_id res chain seq x y z
N MET A 1 -84.54 8.96 -43.38
CA MET A 1 -83.08 8.77 -43.17
C MET A 1 -82.44 10.13 -42.94
N PRO A 2 -82.04 10.50 -41.74
CA PRO A 2 -81.33 11.80 -41.57
C PRO A 2 -79.81 11.64 -41.90
N ARG A 3 -79.38 12.49 -42.77
CA ARG A 3 -77.93 12.69 -43.14
C ARG A 3 -77.25 13.36 -41.93
N THR A 4 -76.36 12.67 -41.27
CA THR A 4 -75.43 13.26 -40.31
C THR A 4 -74.45 14.14 -41.07
N VAL A 5 -74.58 15.44 -40.95
CA VAL A 5 -73.61 16.43 -41.41
C VAL A 5 -72.46 16.42 -40.42
N THR A 6 -71.38 15.81 -40.79
CA THR A 6 -70.10 15.90 -40.03
C THR A 6 -69.56 17.32 -40.29
N ALA A 7 -69.70 18.21 -39.29
CA ALA A 7 -69.13 19.56 -39.33
C ALA A 7 -67.61 19.40 -39.30
N SER A 8 -66.97 19.70 -40.45
CA SER A 8 -65.52 19.86 -40.53
C SER A 8 -65.14 21.12 -39.80
N LEU A 9 -64.25 21.04 -38.81
CA LEU A 9 -63.69 22.18 -38.09
C LEU A 9 -63.01 23.13 -39.08
N PRO A 10 -63.13 24.45 -38.87
CA PRO A 10 -62.49 25.43 -39.73
C PRO A 10 -60.94 25.22 -39.75
N PRO A 11 -60.25 25.49 -40.86
CA PRO A 11 -58.82 25.19 -41.06
C PRO A 11 -57.87 25.83 -40.00
N ILE A 12 -58.29 26.94 -39.40
CA ILE A 12 -57.55 27.63 -38.34
C ILE A 12 -57.60 26.85 -37.04
N GLU A 13 -58.72 26.19 -36.66
CA GLU A 13 -58.82 25.37 -35.45
C GLU A 13 -58.06 24.02 -35.59
N LEU A 14 -57.97 23.49 -36.79
CA LEU A 14 -57.18 22.29 -37.08
C LEU A 14 -55.67 22.59 -36.98
N ALA A 15 -55.21 23.72 -37.49
CA ALA A 15 -53.84 24.17 -37.39
C ALA A 15 -53.43 24.44 -35.92
N ALA A 16 -54.27 25.11 -35.14
CA ALA A 16 -54.04 25.37 -33.72
C ALA A 16 -53.97 24.07 -32.93
N ARG A 17 -54.83 23.08 -33.20
CA ARG A 17 -54.80 21.76 -32.56
C ARG A 17 -53.53 20.99 -32.86
N GLN A 18 -53.06 21.02 -34.11
CA GLN A 18 -51.82 20.39 -34.50
C GLN A 18 -50.60 21.03 -33.81
N GLU A 19 -50.58 22.36 -33.70
CA GLU A 19 -49.51 23.06 -32.92
C GLU A 19 -49.54 22.68 -31.44
N TYR A 20 -50.71 22.64 -30.78
CA TYR A 20 -50.82 22.23 -29.38
C TYR A 20 -50.40 20.76 -29.15
N GLU A 21 -50.71 19.86 -30.08
CA GLU A 21 -50.27 18.46 -30.02
C GLU A 21 -48.76 18.33 -30.24
N TYR A 22 -48.19 19.11 -31.13
CA TYR A 22 -46.74 19.12 -31.37
C TYR A 22 -45.95 19.67 -30.22
N TYR A 23 -46.39 20.80 -29.62
CA TYR A 23 -45.75 21.37 -28.42
C TYR A 23 -45.94 20.46 -27.20
N GLY A 24 -47.11 19.85 -27.03
CA GLY A 24 -47.38 18.90 -25.93
C GLY A 24 -46.49 17.65 -26.02
N SER A 25 -46.34 17.08 -27.22
CA SER A 25 -45.48 15.90 -27.41
C SER A 25 -43.99 16.21 -27.17
N THR A 26 -43.54 17.39 -27.58
CA THR A 26 -42.14 17.82 -27.39
C THR A 26 -41.83 18.08 -25.94
N LEU A 27 -42.73 18.66 -25.15
CA LEU A 27 -42.57 18.89 -23.72
C LEU A 27 -42.55 17.58 -22.92
N THR A 28 -43.46 16.64 -23.25
CA THR A 28 -43.49 15.32 -22.60
C THR A 28 -42.24 14.48 -22.90
N THR A 29 -41.78 14.48 -24.16
CA THR A 29 -40.55 13.78 -24.57
C THR A 29 -39.31 14.38 -23.89
N ASN A 30 -39.21 15.71 -23.77
CA ASN A 30 -38.10 16.38 -23.12
C ASN A 30 -38.10 16.09 -21.62
N THR A 31 -39.26 16.06 -20.96
CA THR A 31 -39.37 15.70 -19.54
C THR A 31 -39.04 14.24 -19.31
N ALA A 32 -39.51 13.32 -20.15
CA ALA A 32 -39.17 11.90 -20.06
C ALA A 32 -37.65 11.68 -20.24
N LEU A 33 -37.03 12.38 -21.19
CA LEU A 33 -35.58 12.30 -21.42
C LEU A 33 -34.78 12.79 -20.21
N LYS A 34 -35.18 13.91 -19.59
CA LYS A 34 -34.55 14.41 -18.36
C LYS A 34 -34.64 13.41 -17.20
N ILE A 35 -35.81 12.81 -17.00
CA ILE A 35 -36.00 11.78 -15.97
C ILE A 35 -35.12 10.57 -16.25
N THR A 36 -35.04 10.11 -17.50
CA THR A 36 -34.18 8.99 -17.89
C THR A 36 -32.71 9.28 -17.61
N VAL A 37 -32.23 10.48 -17.96
CA VAL A 37 -30.84 10.90 -17.69
C VAL A 37 -30.54 10.93 -16.17
N ILE A 38 -31.48 11.42 -15.37
CA ILE A 38 -31.32 11.43 -13.90
C ILE A 38 -31.26 10.01 -13.32
N ILE A 39 -32.13 9.13 -13.79
CA ILE A 39 -32.13 7.71 -13.35
C ILE A 39 -30.81 7.05 -13.78
N LEU A 40 -30.34 7.27 -14.99
CA LEU A 40 -29.09 6.69 -15.48
C LEU A 40 -27.88 7.21 -14.67
N ALA A 41 -27.85 8.50 -14.37
CA ALA A 41 -26.82 9.09 -13.53
C ALA A 41 -26.81 8.51 -12.11
N ALA A 42 -27.98 8.29 -11.52
CA ALA A 42 -28.11 7.63 -10.22
C ALA A 42 -27.59 6.19 -10.23
N VAL A 43 -27.93 5.42 -11.27
CA VAL A 43 -27.45 4.04 -11.43
C VAL A 43 -25.93 3.99 -11.56
N ILE A 44 -25.34 4.88 -12.38
CA ILE A 44 -23.88 4.99 -12.52
C ILE A 44 -23.23 5.34 -11.19
N GLY A 45 -23.80 6.29 -10.45
CA GLY A 45 -23.31 6.66 -9.11
C GLY A 45 -23.31 5.51 -8.12
N ILE A 46 -24.39 4.73 -8.08
CA ILE A 46 -24.52 3.53 -7.23
C ILE A 46 -23.48 2.46 -7.65
N MET A 47 -23.31 2.22 -8.94
CA MET A 47 -22.32 1.25 -9.44
C MET A 47 -20.89 1.68 -9.12
N ALA A 48 -20.57 2.95 -9.29
CA ALA A 48 -19.25 3.48 -8.94
C ALA A 48 -18.95 3.36 -7.44
N TRP A 49 -19.95 3.66 -6.60
CA TRP A 49 -19.82 3.48 -5.16
C TRP A 49 -19.67 2.01 -4.74
N ALA A 50 -20.46 1.10 -5.34
CA ALA A 50 -20.34 -0.33 -5.08
C ALA A 50 -18.99 -0.89 -5.52
N LEU A 51 -18.48 -0.45 -6.67
CA LEU A 51 -17.15 -0.84 -7.17
C LEU A 51 -16.04 -0.35 -6.23
N ALA A 52 -16.09 0.92 -5.80
CA ALA A 52 -15.14 1.47 -4.85
C ALA A 52 -15.14 0.68 -3.52
N ARG A 53 -16.30 0.26 -3.05
CA ARG A 53 -16.42 -0.58 -1.86
C ARG A 53 -15.89 -2.00 -2.05
N ALA A 54 -16.15 -2.60 -3.21
CA ALA A 54 -15.65 -3.93 -3.57
C ALA A 54 -14.13 -3.95 -3.70
N THR A 55 -13.52 -2.94 -4.32
CA THR A 55 -12.06 -2.83 -4.45
C THR A 55 -11.40 -2.65 -3.08
N ASN A 56 -11.96 -1.81 -2.21
CA ASN A 56 -11.45 -1.66 -0.84
C ASN A 56 -11.55 -2.97 -0.02
N ALA A 57 -12.63 -3.73 -0.18
CA ALA A 57 -12.77 -5.03 0.47
C ALA A 57 -11.77 -6.08 -0.08
N ALA A 58 -11.51 -6.07 -1.38
CA ALA A 58 -10.57 -6.99 -2.03
C ALA A 58 -9.11 -6.73 -1.65
N THR A 59 -8.73 -5.48 -1.31
CA THR A 59 -7.37 -5.14 -0.86
C THR A 59 -7.06 -5.65 0.56
N HIS A 60 -8.07 -6.10 1.31
CA HIS A 60 -7.94 -6.59 2.69
C HIS A 60 -8.22 -8.10 2.82
N VAL A 61 -8.16 -8.85 1.72
CA VAL A 61 -8.27 -10.31 1.79
C VAL A 61 -7.04 -10.86 2.54
N LYS A 62 -7.27 -11.32 3.77
CA LYS A 62 -6.21 -11.92 4.60
C LYS A 62 -5.91 -13.32 4.04
N PRO A 63 -4.65 -13.63 3.70
CA PRO A 63 -4.30 -14.96 3.24
C PRO A 63 -4.52 -15.99 4.35
N LEU A 64 -5.07 -17.15 4.00
CA LEU A 64 -5.18 -18.29 4.90
C LEU A 64 -3.76 -18.83 5.16
N VAL A 65 -3.21 -18.55 6.34
CA VAL A 65 -1.92 -19.12 6.75
C VAL A 65 -2.16 -20.52 7.32
N ILE A 66 -1.77 -21.54 6.57
CA ILE A 66 -1.75 -22.92 7.07
C ILE A 66 -0.44 -23.12 7.82
N ARG A 67 -0.50 -23.22 9.14
CA ARG A 67 0.65 -23.60 9.95
C ARG A 67 0.76 -25.14 9.96
N VAL A 68 1.84 -25.67 9.43
CA VAL A 68 2.18 -27.08 9.57
C VAL A 68 3.00 -27.21 10.86
N ASN A 69 2.47 -27.89 11.87
CA ASN A 69 3.20 -28.21 13.09
C ASN A 69 4.30 -29.23 12.80
N ASP A 70 5.34 -29.27 13.64
CA ASP A 70 6.48 -30.23 13.54
C ASP A 70 6.05 -31.71 13.50
N VAL A 71 4.79 -32.00 13.74
CA VAL A 71 4.16 -33.34 13.67
C VAL A 71 3.40 -33.54 12.34
N GLY A 72 3.46 -32.61 11.39
CA GLY A 72 2.80 -32.74 10.06
C GLY A 72 1.28 -32.57 10.08
N ARG A 73 0.68 -32.04 11.16
CA ARG A 73 -0.75 -31.80 11.24
C ARG A 73 -1.07 -30.39 10.73
N ALA A 74 -1.88 -30.31 9.69
CA ALA A 74 -2.42 -29.05 9.19
C ALA A 74 -3.65 -28.68 10.01
N ASP A 75 -3.52 -27.77 10.95
CA ASP A 75 -4.66 -27.16 11.65
C ASP A 75 -5.11 -25.94 10.86
N ALA A 76 -6.32 -26.02 10.28
CA ALA A 76 -7.01 -24.87 9.70
C ALA A 76 -7.51 -23.99 10.86
N LEU A 77 -6.75 -22.97 11.20
CA LEU A 77 -7.15 -22.01 12.24
C LEU A 77 -8.22 -21.08 11.69
N ALA A 78 -9.41 -21.10 12.32
CA ALA A 78 -10.46 -20.12 12.06
C ALA A 78 -9.94 -18.71 12.42
N TYR A 79 -9.89 -17.86 11.42
CA TYR A 79 -9.22 -16.54 11.44
C TYR A 79 -9.79 -15.54 12.46
N HIS A 80 -10.91 -15.82 13.13
CA HIS A 80 -11.60 -14.85 13.98
C HIS A 80 -11.05 -14.71 15.40
N ASP A 81 -10.25 -15.68 15.88
CA ASP A 81 -9.78 -15.70 17.28
C ASP A 81 -8.25 -15.76 17.44
N PHE A 82 -7.51 -15.68 16.34
CA PHE A 82 -6.06 -15.80 16.40
C PHE A 82 -5.37 -14.44 16.35
N VAL A 83 -5.09 -13.87 17.50
CA VAL A 83 -4.13 -12.76 17.63
C VAL A 83 -2.73 -13.35 17.45
N TYR A 84 -2.23 -13.32 16.22
CA TYR A 84 -0.85 -13.72 15.98
C TYR A 84 0.11 -12.79 16.75
N ARG A 85 0.93 -13.37 17.61
CA ARG A 85 2.00 -12.66 18.31
C ARG A 85 3.33 -13.06 17.67
N PRO A 86 4.01 -12.15 16.95
CA PRO A 86 5.31 -12.41 16.37
C PRO A 86 6.30 -12.90 17.42
N GLN A 87 7.06 -13.94 17.07
CA GLN A 87 8.07 -14.51 17.96
C GLN A 87 9.44 -13.85 17.73
N ALA A 88 10.31 -13.90 18.71
CA ALA A 88 11.63 -13.29 18.63
C ALA A 88 12.45 -13.71 17.39
N PRO A 89 12.46 -14.98 16.93
CA PRO A 89 13.17 -15.37 15.70
C PRO A 89 12.67 -14.66 14.44
N GLU A 90 11.37 -14.49 14.31
CA GLU A 90 10.75 -13.80 13.16
C GLU A 90 11.10 -12.30 13.15
N ILE A 91 11.05 -11.67 14.33
CA ILE A 91 11.43 -10.28 14.51
C ILE A 91 12.91 -10.09 14.14
N ARG A 92 13.79 -10.99 14.61
CA ARG A 92 15.22 -10.96 14.28
C ARG A 92 15.44 -11.06 12.79
N TYR A 93 14.72 -11.95 12.10
CA TYR A 93 14.82 -12.10 10.65
C TYR A 93 14.45 -10.79 9.92
N PHE A 94 13.31 -10.20 10.23
CA PHE A 94 12.84 -9.00 9.53
C PHE A 94 13.66 -7.75 9.87
N LEU A 95 14.12 -7.60 11.10
CA LEU A 95 15.06 -6.52 11.46
C LEU A 95 16.41 -6.69 10.74
N THR A 96 16.89 -7.93 10.58
CA THR A 96 18.08 -8.22 9.77
C THR A 96 17.86 -7.81 8.31
N GLN A 97 16.71 -8.16 7.71
CA GLN A 97 16.37 -7.75 6.34
C GLN A 97 16.32 -6.23 6.19
N PHE A 98 15.71 -5.55 7.17
CA PHE A 98 15.71 -4.09 7.18
C PHE A 98 17.13 -3.51 7.22
N VAL A 99 17.95 -3.94 8.17
CA VAL A 99 19.30 -3.40 8.37
C VAL A 99 20.17 -3.64 7.13
N VAL A 100 20.15 -4.85 6.58
CA VAL A 100 20.88 -5.16 5.35
C VAL A 100 20.38 -4.30 4.19
N GLY A 101 19.07 -4.24 3.96
CA GLY A 101 18.51 -3.46 2.85
C GLY A 101 18.72 -1.95 2.98
N TYR A 102 18.64 -1.42 4.20
CA TYR A 102 18.71 0.02 4.45
C TYR A 102 20.14 0.56 4.43
N TYR A 103 21.12 -0.20 4.93
CA TYR A 103 22.50 0.27 5.07
C TYR A 103 23.46 -0.24 3.99
N SER A 104 23.14 -1.32 3.25
CA SER A 104 23.97 -1.75 2.12
C SER A 104 23.94 -0.73 1.00
N ARG A 105 25.09 -0.59 0.35
CA ARG A 105 25.30 0.29 -0.80
C ARG A 105 26.11 -0.47 -1.84
N ASN A 106 25.43 -1.10 -2.77
CA ASN A 106 26.06 -1.77 -3.89
C ASN A 106 25.48 -1.19 -5.18
N HIS A 107 26.32 -0.71 -6.07
CA HIS A 107 25.90 -0.01 -7.29
C HIS A 107 24.86 -0.79 -8.12
N LYS A 108 24.87 -2.11 -8.07
CA LYS A 108 23.96 -2.96 -8.84
C LYS A 108 22.61 -3.20 -8.16
N THR A 109 22.56 -3.22 -6.82
CA THR A 109 21.40 -3.71 -6.08
C THR A 109 20.78 -2.69 -5.13
N VAL A 110 21.48 -1.59 -4.85
CA VAL A 110 21.07 -0.61 -3.83
C VAL A 110 19.67 -0.06 -4.05
N ALA A 111 19.30 0.24 -5.30
CA ALA A 111 17.98 0.82 -5.59
C ALA A 111 16.85 -0.11 -5.14
N GLN A 112 16.95 -1.41 -5.46
CA GLN A 112 15.93 -2.39 -5.08
C GLN A 112 15.97 -2.71 -3.59
N GLN A 113 17.15 -2.93 -3.02
CA GLN A 113 17.31 -3.27 -1.61
C GLN A 113 16.83 -2.14 -0.70
N TYR A 114 17.18 -0.91 -1.04
CA TYR A 114 16.76 0.25 -0.29
C TYR A 114 15.23 0.43 -0.33
N VAL A 115 14.61 0.36 -1.50
CA VAL A 115 13.15 0.44 -1.64
C VAL A 115 12.46 -0.66 -0.83
N ASN A 116 12.97 -1.89 -0.87
CA ASN A 116 12.42 -2.99 -0.09
C ASN A 116 12.51 -2.74 1.42
N SER A 117 13.57 -2.09 1.90
CA SER A 117 13.70 -1.73 3.31
C SER A 117 12.67 -0.70 3.76
N LEU A 118 12.24 0.21 2.89
CA LEU A 118 11.25 1.23 3.23
C LEU A 118 9.87 0.66 3.57
N TYR A 119 9.55 -0.56 3.15
CA TYR A 119 8.30 -1.24 3.52
C TYR A 119 8.19 -1.59 5.01
N PHE A 120 9.28 -1.51 5.75
CA PHE A 120 9.31 -1.72 7.20
C PHE A 120 9.10 -0.43 8.01
N LEU A 121 9.01 0.72 7.35
CA LEU A 121 8.87 2.01 8.05
C LEU A 121 7.41 2.35 8.33
N ASP A 122 7.16 2.94 9.49
CA ASP A 122 5.89 3.62 9.75
C ASP A 122 5.72 4.81 8.79
N ARG A 123 4.46 5.17 8.53
CA ARG A 123 4.12 6.25 7.59
C ARG A 123 4.82 7.57 7.91
N ALA A 124 4.91 7.95 9.18
CA ALA A 124 5.54 9.22 9.59
C ALA A 124 7.05 9.18 9.34
N LEU A 125 7.71 8.09 9.74
CA LEU A 125 9.14 7.89 9.54
C LEU A 125 9.48 7.77 8.05
N PHE A 126 8.68 7.03 7.28
CA PHE A 126 8.80 6.96 5.83
C PHE A 126 8.76 8.34 5.19
N SER A 127 7.76 9.17 5.55
CA SER A 127 7.63 10.52 4.97
C SER A 127 8.83 11.41 5.30
N ALA A 128 9.38 11.29 6.51
CA ALA A 128 10.55 12.05 6.92
C ALA A 128 11.82 11.63 6.15
N ILE A 129 12.02 10.32 5.97
CA ILE A 129 13.14 9.75 5.22
C ILE A 129 13.02 10.09 3.74
N ASP A 130 11.86 9.90 3.12
CA ASP A 130 11.61 10.24 1.71
C ASP A 130 11.87 11.74 1.44
N ALA A 131 11.40 12.64 2.32
CA ALA A 131 11.66 14.07 2.20
C ALA A 131 13.15 14.41 2.35
N ARG A 132 13.88 13.73 3.22
CA ARG A 132 15.34 13.88 3.37
C ARG A 132 16.04 13.40 2.10
N ASP A 133 15.69 12.23 1.59
CA ASP A 133 16.35 11.58 0.47
C ASP A 133 16.13 12.34 -0.84
N ARG A 134 14.91 12.88 -1.07
CA ARG A 134 14.64 13.78 -2.19
C ARG A 134 15.47 15.05 -2.15
N ARG A 135 15.72 15.61 -0.96
CA ARG A 135 16.56 16.81 -0.81
C ARG A 135 18.04 16.51 -1.02
N SER A 136 18.53 15.42 -0.47
CA SER A 136 19.95 15.04 -0.57
C SER A 136 20.33 14.47 -1.93
N GLN A 137 19.35 13.84 -2.62
CA GLN A 137 19.56 13.08 -3.87
C GLN A 137 20.72 12.07 -3.73
N TRP A 138 20.83 11.43 -2.54
CA TRP A 138 21.97 10.57 -2.25
C TRP A 138 22.05 9.37 -3.20
N LEU A 139 20.93 8.72 -3.55
CA LEU A 139 20.91 7.52 -4.38
C LEU A 139 21.41 7.79 -5.82
N PRO A 140 20.90 8.78 -6.57
CA PRO A 140 21.46 9.09 -7.89
C PRO A 140 22.93 9.56 -7.82
N LYS A 141 23.33 10.27 -6.76
CA LYS A 141 24.73 10.67 -6.57
C LYS A 141 25.63 9.47 -6.35
N PHE A 142 25.22 8.53 -5.48
CA PHE A 142 25.98 7.29 -5.24
C PHE A 142 26.10 6.46 -6.53
N LEU A 143 25.00 6.28 -7.28
CA LEU A 143 25.03 5.51 -8.54
C LEU A 143 25.91 6.13 -9.63
N ALA A 144 26.17 7.43 -9.56
CA ALA A 144 27.04 8.15 -10.49
C ALA A 144 28.48 8.32 -9.97
N SER A 145 28.77 7.91 -8.74
CA SER A 145 30.10 8.00 -8.12
C SER A 145 30.89 6.68 -8.28
N ASP A 146 32.18 6.75 -8.04
CA ASP A 146 33.06 5.59 -7.90
C ASP A 146 33.33 5.26 -6.41
N ASP A 147 32.39 5.61 -5.54
CA ASP A 147 32.49 5.31 -4.12
C ASP A 147 32.51 3.79 -3.86
N ASP A 148 33.15 3.37 -2.79
CA ASP A 148 33.20 1.96 -2.38
C ASP A 148 31.81 1.38 -2.21
N ASP A 149 31.62 0.14 -2.65
CA ASP A 149 30.44 -0.66 -2.29
C ASP A 149 30.47 -0.93 -0.78
N VAL A 150 29.30 -0.95 -0.15
CA VAL A 150 29.14 -1.25 1.27
C VAL A 150 28.24 -2.46 1.44
N ASP A 151 28.82 -3.55 1.91
CA ASP A 151 28.08 -4.73 2.34
C ASP A 151 27.83 -4.69 3.85
N VAL A 152 26.65 -5.17 4.26
CA VAL A 152 26.25 -5.20 5.65
C VAL A 152 26.08 -6.63 6.14
N THR A 153 26.79 -6.94 7.23
CA THR A 153 26.68 -8.23 7.91
C THR A 153 26.17 -8.01 9.33
N VAL A 154 24.99 -8.54 9.66
CA VAL A 154 24.42 -8.47 10.99
C VAL A 154 25.10 -9.53 11.87
N SER A 155 25.64 -9.09 13.00
CA SER A 155 26.33 -9.96 13.98
C SER A 155 25.38 -10.45 15.05
N ASN A 156 24.49 -9.57 15.54
CA ASN A 156 23.59 -9.88 16.63
C ASN A 156 22.28 -9.07 16.57
N VAL A 157 21.16 -9.68 16.97
CA VAL A 157 19.89 -9.00 17.12
C VAL A 157 19.30 -9.35 18.49
N VAL A 158 19.22 -8.37 19.35
CA VAL A 158 18.64 -8.50 20.68
C VAL A 158 17.27 -7.84 20.69
N VAL A 159 16.24 -8.61 20.94
CA VAL A 159 14.89 -8.10 21.17
C VAL A 159 14.74 -7.92 22.68
N GLU A 160 14.61 -6.66 23.12
CA GLU A 160 14.70 -6.33 24.55
C GLU A 160 13.37 -6.54 25.26
N GLU A 161 12.26 -6.11 24.66
CA GLU A 161 10.94 -6.18 25.27
C GLU A 161 9.85 -6.44 24.22
N LEU A 162 8.99 -7.42 24.50
CA LEU A 162 7.83 -7.78 23.66
C LEU A 162 6.49 -7.70 24.42
N GLN A 163 6.47 -7.08 25.61
CA GLN A 163 5.26 -7.04 26.41
C GLN A 163 4.42 -5.78 26.16
N THR A 164 5.09 -4.65 25.88
CA THR A 164 4.45 -3.35 25.77
C THR A 164 4.91 -2.62 24.50
N GLU A 165 3.98 -2.11 23.70
CA GLU A 165 4.29 -1.26 22.55
C GLU A 165 4.68 0.17 22.99
N PRO A 166 5.64 0.81 22.32
CA PRO A 166 6.44 0.30 21.21
C PRO A 166 7.52 -0.69 21.67
N TYR A 167 7.68 -1.77 20.90
CA TYR A 167 8.69 -2.78 21.16
C TYR A 167 10.09 -2.26 20.87
N ARG A 168 11.10 -2.83 21.55
CA ARG A 168 12.50 -2.41 21.40
C ARG A 168 13.39 -3.55 20.94
N ALA A 169 14.30 -3.22 20.05
CA ALA A 169 15.36 -4.12 19.65
C ALA A 169 16.66 -3.36 19.38
N ARG A 170 17.77 -4.07 19.54
CA ARG A 170 19.12 -3.61 19.19
C ARG A 170 19.73 -4.56 18.18
N VAL A 171 20.33 -4.00 17.13
CA VAL A 171 21.00 -4.76 16.09
C VAL A 171 22.45 -4.30 16.00
N GLU A 172 23.39 -5.24 16.13
CA GLU A 172 24.81 -5.03 15.93
C GLU A 172 25.20 -5.54 14.53
N PHE A 173 25.88 -4.74 13.77
CA PHE A 173 26.24 -5.08 12.41
C PHE A 173 27.58 -4.45 11.99
N ASN A 174 28.19 -5.03 10.95
CA ASN A 174 29.41 -4.51 10.36
C ASN A 174 29.10 -3.96 8.97
N LYS A 175 29.61 -2.77 8.67
CA LYS A 175 29.67 -2.21 7.32
C LYS A 175 31.05 -2.56 6.76
N ILE A 176 31.10 -3.28 5.66
CA ILE A 176 32.29 -3.73 4.97
C ILE A 176 32.38 -2.96 3.68
N PHE A 177 33.39 -2.12 3.56
CA PHE A 177 33.62 -1.29 2.37
C PHE A 177 34.54 -2.05 1.42
N SER A 178 34.18 -2.12 0.15
CA SER A 178 34.91 -2.80 -0.90
C SER A 178 35.10 -1.89 -2.11
N ASN A 179 36.30 -1.83 -2.64
CA ASN A 179 36.60 -1.05 -3.85
C ASN A 179 36.05 -1.75 -5.12
N SER A 180 36.20 -1.12 -6.26
CA SER A 180 35.79 -1.62 -7.56
C SER A 180 36.38 -2.97 -7.97
N SER A 181 37.53 -3.36 -7.37
CA SER A 181 38.15 -4.69 -7.56
C SER A 181 37.58 -5.76 -6.63
N GLY A 182 36.68 -5.40 -5.71
CA GLY A 182 36.11 -6.28 -4.70
C GLY A 182 37.01 -6.50 -3.47
N ALA A 183 38.08 -5.79 -3.32
CA ALA A 183 38.94 -5.86 -2.15
C ALA A 183 38.39 -5.03 -1.01
N GLU A 184 38.31 -5.61 0.21
CA GLU A 184 37.90 -4.91 1.42
C GLU A 184 38.89 -3.78 1.72
N THR A 185 38.37 -2.55 1.82
CA THR A 185 39.19 -1.35 2.13
C THR A 185 39.04 -0.95 3.59
N ARG A 186 37.84 -1.15 4.17
CA ARG A 186 37.55 -0.71 5.53
C ARG A 186 36.40 -1.55 6.11
N ARG A 187 36.42 -1.75 7.45
CA ARG A 187 35.34 -2.37 8.19
C ARG A 187 34.98 -1.51 9.39
N GLU A 188 33.69 -1.27 9.57
CA GLU A 188 33.17 -0.50 10.68
C GLU A 188 32.14 -1.30 11.43
N ARG A 189 32.19 -1.26 12.77
CA ARG A 189 31.17 -1.84 13.63
C ARG A 189 30.13 -0.79 13.99
N TRP A 190 28.88 -1.15 13.86
CA TRP A 190 27.73 -0.27 14.11
C TRP A 190 26.72 -0.95 15.00
N THR A 191 25.98 -0.15 15.76
CA THR A 191 24.83 -0.59 16.53
C THR A 191 23.64 0.27 16.16
N ALA A 192 22.49 -0.33 15.89
CA ALA A 192 21.25 0.38 15.68
C ALA A 192 20.20 -0.02 16.72
N GLU A 193 19.53 0.97 17.30
CA GLU A 193 18.40 0.80 18.22
C GLU A 193 17.10 1.08 17.47
N PHE A 194 16.10 0.23 17.69
CA PHE A 194 14.80 0.28 17.01
C PHE A 194 13.67 0.38 17.99
N LEU A 195 12.69 1.26 17.67
CA LEU A 195 11.35 1.20 18.21
C LEU A 195 10.41 0.78 17.07
N PHE A 196 9.59 -0.21 17.33
CA PHE A 196 8.68 -0.76 16.32
C PHE A 196 7.37 -1.23 16.93
N ARG A 197 6.37 -1.42 16.09
CA ARG A 197 5.07 -1.98 16.43
C ARG A 197 4.64 -2.96 15.33
N PHE A 198 3.57 -3.69 15.56
CA PHE A 198 2.96 -4.53 14.54
C PHE A 198 1.64 -3.95 14.08
N ASN A 199 1.45 -3.91 12.78
CA ASN A 199 0.16 -3.57 12.19
C ASN A 199 -0.55 -4.87 11.81
N PRO A 200 -1.68 -5.22 12.44
CA PRO A 200 -2.41 -6.45 12.14
C PRO A 200 -3.03 -6.42 10.74
N ASP A 201 -3.29 -5.23 10.20
CA ASP A 201 -3.90 -5.05 8.89
C ASP A 201 -2.85 -4.73 7.83
N VAL A 202 -2.17 -5.79 7.36
CA VAL A 202 -1.16 -5.68 6.29
C VAL A 202 -1.85 -5.70 4.94
N PRO A 203 -1.70 -4.65 4.10
CA PRO A 203 -2.21 -4.66 2.72
C PRO A 203 -1.59 -5.80 1.90
N ASN A 204 -2.37 -6.40 0.98
CA ASN A 204 -1.94 -7.55 0.19
C ASN A 204 -0.64 -7.32 -0.61
N ASN A 205 -0.41 -6.11 -1.07
CA ASN A 205 0.81 -5.74 -1.80
C ASN A 205 2.07 -5.71 -0.91
N LEU A 206 1.91 -5.58 0.41
CA LEU A 206 3.04 -5.57 1.35
C LEU A 206 3.34 -6.95 1.95
N ILE A 207 2.42 -7.92 1.85
CA ILE A 207 2.56 -9.26 2.45
C ILE A 207 3.84 -9.97 1.97
N LEU A 208 4.21 -9.81 0.70
CA LEU A 208 5.42 -10.43 0.15
C LEU A 208 6.73 -9.88 0.75
N HIS A 209 6.73 -8.64 1.23
CA HIS A 209 7.91 -7.98 1.77
C HIS A 209 7.89 -7.90 3.30
N ASN A 210 6.72 -7.69 3.89
CA ASN A 210 6.54 -7.48 5.33
C ASN A 210 5.26 -8.17 5.82
N PRO A 211 5.21 -9.51 5.84
CA PRO A 211 4.01 -10.27 6.21
C PRO A 211 3.60 -10.08 7.68
N LEU A 212 4.53 -9.71 8.56
CA LEU A 212 4.25 -9.46 9.97
C LEU A 212 3.62 -8.08 10.22
N GLY A 213 3.64 -7.19 9.24
CA GLY A 213 3.25 -5.80 9.46
C GLY A 213 4.15 -5.07 10.45
N LEU A 214 5.44 -5.48 10.54
CA LEU A 214 6.42 -4.83 11.40
C LEU A 214 6.63 -3.39 10.92
N ALA A 215 6.31 -2.40 11.75
CA ALA A 215 6.40 -0.98 11.42
C ALA A 215 7.40 -0.30 12.38
N ILE A 216 8.56 0.06 11.86
CA ILE A 216 9.60 0.78 12.58
C ILE A 216 9.13 2.24 12.71
N THR A 217 8.97 2.70 13.94
CA THR A 217 8.53 4.07 14.26
C THR A 217 9.69 5.01 14.51
N TYR A 218 10.81 4.47 14.96
CA TYR A 218 12.04 5.21 15.20
C TYR A 218 13.23 4.26 15.13
N PHE A 219 14.34 4.74 14.62
CA PHE A 219 15.63 4.08 14.77
C PHE A 219 16.76 5.11 14.82
N ARG A 220 17.84 4.72 15.47
CA ARG A 220 19.08 5.46 15.57
C ARG A 220 20.24 4.49 15.45
N ASP A 221 21.26 4.88 14.73
CA ASP A 221 22.50 4.11 14.57
C ASP A 221 23.69 4.92 15.11
N ASP A 222 24.58 4.22 15.78
CA ASP A 222 25.82 4.76 16.32
C ASP A 222 26.99 3.84 15.91
N GLN A 223 28.09 4.46 15.52
CA GLN A 223 29.32 3.72 15.23
C GLN A 223 30.00 3.31 16.54
N ALA A 224 30.29 2.02 16.70
CA ALA A 224 31.07 1.54 17.83
C ALA A 224 32.57 1.86 17.59
N PHE A 225 33.09 2.74 18.40
CA PHE A 225 34.53 3.00 18.44
C PHE A 225 35.21 1.86 19.19
N ASN A 226 36.29 1.31 18.62
CA ASN A 226 37.16 0.36 19.29
C ASN A 226 38.13 1.06 20.25
#